data_579c44c57235bbc063dea2823326dbf7
#
_entry.id   579c44c57235bbc063dea2823326dbf7
#
_cell.length_a   1.000
_cell.length_b   1.000
_cell.length_c   1.000
_cell.angle_alpha   90.00
_cell.angle_beta   90.00
_cell.angle_gamma   90.00
#
_symmetry.space_group_name_H-M   'P 1'
#
loop_
_entity.id
_entity.type
_entity.pdbx_description
1 polymer ?
#
loop_
_entity_poly.entity_id
_entity_poly.type
_entity_poly.pdbx_seq_one_letter_code
_entity_poly.pdbx_strand_id
1 'polypeptide(L)'
;MIDMSNDETLYTVGELAEHFSLTVRTLHHWEEQGLLVPSGRSWSNYRLYSVEDCARVQRIIIYRATGMKLGDIKTLLDSGESGVSHLKRQRASLIAHRQQTDKMIKAIDTLLEEAMNDNALNAEEIGAILGDADFVAHQEEAEQLYGGSDDWRESQRRTASWSTADWQGNAEAFQQVEKDMINAIRKGVSPDSSEAVRLVALHRELLSEFFPVTPAKHYVISRSYIHDERFRSHYDSQLNGFAQWLASAIEHVARQSGVDTDKPEWK
;
A
#
# COMPACT_ATOMS: atom_id res chain seq x y z
N MET A 1 -28.89 -39.51 -53.20
CA MET A 1 -27.82 -39.56 -52.19
C MET A 1 -27.72 -38.16 -51.69
N ILE A 2 -28.41 -37.90 -50.57
CA ILE A 2 -28.46 -36.55 -49.95
C ILE A 2 -27.24 -36.46 -49.01
N ASP A 3 -26.33 -35.57 -49.35
CA ASP A 3 -25.20 -35.29 -48.50
C ASP A 3 -25.69 -34.51 -47.26
N MET A 4 -25.67 -35.19 -46.14
CA MET A 4 -26.02 -34.65 -44.81
C MET A 4 -24.70 -34.50 -44.05
N SER A 5 -24.09 -33.32 -44.11
CA SER A 5 -23.12 -32.92 -43.08
C SER A 5 -22.75 -31.46 -43.22
N ASN A 6 -23.59 -30.60 -42.69
CA ASN A 6 -23.13 -29.35 -42.06
C ASN A 6 -24.08 -29.06 -40.91
N ASP A 7 -23.78 -29.67 -39.78
CA ASP A 7 -24.46 -29.38 -38.50
C ASP A 7 -23.93 -28.04 -38.00
N GLU A 8 -24.30 -26.95 -38.70
CA GLU A 8 -23.97 -25.59 -38.27
C GLU A 8 -24.75 -25.30 -36.98
N THR A 9 -24.05 -25.25 -35.87
CA THR A 9 -24.61 -24.84 -34.58
C THR A 9 -25.16 -23.44 -34.73
N LEU A 10 -26.50 -23.31 -34.64
CA LEU A 10 -27.19 -22.04 -34.73
C LEU A 10 -27.73 -21.66 -33.36
N TYR A 11 -27.59 -20.41 -33.00
CA TYR A 11 -28.02 -19.84 -31.72
C TYR A 11 -29.23 -18.93 -31.94
N THR A 12 -30.20 -18.99 -31.06
CA THR A 12 -31.26 -17.97 -30.96
C THR A 12 -30.72 -16.68 -30.35
N VAL A 13 -31.43 -15.57 -30.50
CA VAL A 13 -31.02 -14.29 -29.89
C VAL A 13 -30.90 -14.38 -28.36
N GLY A 14 -31.71 -15.21 -27.71
CA GLY A 14 -31.65 -15.44 -26.26
C GLY A 14 -30.39 -16.18 -25.85
N GLU A 15 -30.08 -17.29 -26.52
CA GLU A 15 -28.86 -18.08 -26.27
C GLU A 15 -27.59 -17.26 -26.54
N LEU A 16 -27.60 -16.46 -27.61
CA LEU A 16 -26.47 -15.57 -27.93
C LEU A 16 -26.29 -14.48 -26.86
N ALA A 17 -27.40 -13.92 -26.36
CA ALA A 17 -27.38 -12.91 -25.30
C ALA A 17 -26.81 -13.50 -24.00
N GLU A 18 -27.26 -14.69 -23.61
CA GLU A 18 -26.79 -15.39 -22.42
C GLU A 18 -25.28 -15.74 -22.55
N HIS A 19 -24.88 -16.32 -23.70
CA HIS A 19 -23.49 -16.74 -23.93
C HIS A 19 -22.48 -15.61 -23.79
N PHE A 20 -22.86 -14.40 -24.22
CA PHE A 20 -21.97 -13.22 -24.15
C PHE A 20 -22.30 -12.25 -23.01
N SER A 21 -23.20 -12.61 -22.09
CA SER A 21 -23.65 -11.74 -20.98
C SER A 21 -24.16 -10.39 -21.50
N LEU A 22 -24.89 -10.39 -22.61
CA LEU A 22 -25.52 -9.24 -23.22
C LEU A 22 -27.03 -9.26 -23.01
N THR A 23 -27.69 -8.12 -23.24
CA THR A 23 -29.15 -8.09 -23.31
C THR A 23 -29.62 -8.35 -24.75
N VAL A 24 -30.75 -8.98 -24.91
CA VAL A 24 -31.42 -9.14 -26.20
C VAL A 24 -31.62 -7.78 -26.88
N ARG A 25 -31.90 -6.73 -26.12
CA ARG A 25 -32.02 -5.35 -26.60
C ARG A 25 -30.72 -4.85 -27.23
N THR A 26 -29.58 -5.19 -26.67
CA THR A 26 -28.26 -4.82 -27.21
C THR A 26 -28.05 -5.49 -28.58
N LEU A 27 -28.38 -6.76 -28.73
CA LEU A 27 -28.24 -7.49 -30.00
C LEU A 27 -29.19 -6.92 -31.06
N HIS A 28 -30.43 -6.61 -30.72
CA HIS A 28 -31.36 -5.95 -31.63
C HIS A 28 -30.86 -4.56 -32.06
N HIS A 29 -30.31 -3.78 -31.15
CA HIS A 29 -29.72 -2.49 -31.49
C HIS A 29 -28.52 -2.64 -32.46
N TRP A 30 -27.69 -3.66 -32.27
CA TRP A 30 -26.58 -3.93 -33.18
C TRP A 30 -27.07 -4.39 -34.57
N GLU A 31 -28.18 -5.11 -34.64
CA GLU A 31 -28.84 -5.45 -35.91
C GLU A 31 -29.36 -4.20 -36.62
N GLU A 32 -30.08 -3.32 -35.91
CA GLU A 32 -30.57 -2.04 -36.43
C GLU A 32 -29.47 -1.14 -37.00
N GLN A 33 -28.30 -1.16 -36.36
CA GLN A 33 -27.11 -0.46 -36.82
C GLN A 33 -26.37 -1.22 -37.97
N GLY A 34 -26.82 -2.40 -38.33
CA GLY A 34 -26.19 -3.26 -39.32
C GLY A 34 -24.79 -3.73 -38.88
N LEU A 35 -24.54 -3.78 -37.58
CA LEU A 35 -23.28 -4.21 -36.99
C LEU A 35 -23.24 -5.74 -36.82
N LEU A 36 -24.39 -6.33 -36.52
CA LEU A 36 -24.60 -7.77 -36.42
C LEU A 36 -25.87 -8.12 -37.20
N VAL A 37 -25.74 -8.95 -38.22
CA VAL A 37 -26.90 -9.41 -39.01
C VAL A 37 -27.06 -10.91 -38.77
N PRO A 38 -28.24 -11.41 -38.40
CA PRO A 38 -28.44 -12.85 -38.23
C PRO A 38 -28.22 -13.62 -39.53
N SER A 39 -27.52 -14.75 -39.46
CA SER A 39 -27.26 -15.62 -40.60
C SER A 39 -28.55 -16.25 -41.19
N GLY A 40 -29.61 -16.34 -40.40
CA GLY A 40 -30.85 -16.90 -40.89
C GLY A 40 -32.06 -16.65 -39.98
N ARG A 41 -33.19 -17.25 -40.34
CA ARG A 41 -34.39 -17.27 -39.53
C ARG A 41 -34.99 -18.68 -39.48
N SER A 42 -35.53 -19.05 -38.32
CA SER A 42 -36.24 -20.31 -38.15
C SER A 42 -37.57 -20.31 -38.93
N TRP A 43 -38.24 -21.47 -39.02
CA TRP A 43 -39.59 -21.63 -39.55
C TRP A 43 -40.63 -20.74 -38.83
N SER A 44 -40.38 -20.45 -37.53
CA SER A 44 -41.22 -19.57 -36.71
C SER A 44 -40.73 -18.12 -36.75
N ASN A 45 -39.89 -17.76 -37.72
CA ASN A 45 -39.34 -16.41 -37.95
C ASN A 45 -38.41 -15.89 -36.83
N TYR A 46 -37.89 -16.78 -35.95
CA TYR A 46 -36.87 -16.40 -34.96
C TYR A 46 -35.52 -16.20 -35.65
N ARG A 47 -34.79 -15.19 -35.18
CA ARG A 47 -33.41 -14.90 -35.63
C ARG A 47 -32.48 -16.03 -35.21
N LEU A 48 -31.64 -16.46 -36.14
CA LEU A 48 -30.61 -17.48 -35.93
C LEU A 48 -29.23 -16.93 -36.29
N TYR A 49 -28.28 -17.22 -35.44
CA TYR A 49 -26.92 -16.74 -35.53
C TYR A 49 -25.97 -17.94 -35.62
N SER A 50 -25.01 -17.86 -36.53
CA SER A 50 -23.98 -18.87 -36.73
C SER A 50 -22.79 -18.71 -35.76
N VAL A 51 -21.85 -19.66 -35.83
CA VAL A 51 -20.55 -19.55 -35.09
C VAL A 51 -19.75 -18.34 -35.57
N GLU A 52 -19.84 -17.98 -36.83
CA GLU A 52 -19.22 -16.77 -37.41
C GLU A 52 -19.81 -15.51 -36.84
N ASP A 53 -21.14 -15.49 -36.61
CA ASP A 53 -21.82 -14.39 -35.94
C ASP A 53 -21.37 -14.27 -34.45
N CYS A 54 -21.17 -15.40 -33.77
CA CYS A 54 -20.59 -15.41 -32.41
C CYS A 54 -19.17 -14.80 -32.41
N ALA A 55 -18.33 -15.17 -33.37
CA ALA A 55 -17.00 -14.57 -33.52
C ALA A 55 -17.06 -13.06 -33.84
N ARG A 56 -18.09 -12.61 -34.58
CA ARG A 56 -18.35 -11.19 -34.84
C ARG A 56 -18.77 -10.47 -33.53
N VAL A 57 -19.70 -11.05 -32.75
CA VAL A 57 -20.11 -10.52 -31.44
C VAL A 57 -18.91 -10.36 -30.50
N GLN A 58 -18.07 -11.38 -30.41
CA GLN A 58 -16.85 -11.31 -29.56
C GLN A 58 -15.94 -10.14 -29.94
N ARG A 59 -15.73 -9.94 -31.25
CA ARG A 59 -14.94 -8.79 -31.75
C ARG A 59 -15.57 -7.45 -31.42
N ILE A 60 -16.90 -7.34 -31.56
CA ILE A 60 -17.64 -6.12 -31.20
C ILE A 60 -17.43 -5.80 -29.72
N ILE A 61 -17.59 -6.78 -28.83
CA ILE A 61 -17.41 -6.62 -27.38
C ILE A 61 -16.00 -6.11 -27.07
N ILE A 62 -14.96 -6.75 -27.64
CA ILE A 62 -13.55 -6.34 -27.45
C ILE A 62 -13.35 -4.91 -27.89
N TYR A 63 -13.81 -4.52 -29.08
CA TYR A 63 -13.65 -3.14 -29.57
C TYR A 63 -14.43 -2.13 -28.74
N ARG A 64 -15.64 -2.48 -28.27
CA ARG A 64 -16.41 -1.62 -27.35
C ARG A 64 -15.69 -1.40 -26.04
N ALA A 65 -15.10 -2.44 -25.47
CA ALA A 65 -14.31 -2.34 -24.22
C ALA A 65 -13.09 -1.40 -24.37
N THR A 66 -12.59 -1.18 -25.58
CA THR A 66 -11.53 -0.19 -25.86
C THR A 66 -12.05 1.24 -26.09
N GLY A 67 -13.36 1.47 -25.94
CA GLY A 67 -14.01 2.78 -26.14
C GLY A 67 -14.36 3.12 -27.58
N MET A 68 -14.20 2.17 -28.55
CA MET A 68 -14.51 2.42 -29.95
C MET A 68 -16.02 2.62 -30.15
N LYS A 69 -16.42 3.56 -31.03
CA LYS A 69 -17.83 3.80 -31.37
C LYS A 69 -18.35 2.68 -32.30
N LEU A 70 -19.65 2.39 -32.24
CA LEU A 70 -20.28 1.30 -33.05
C LEU A 70 -20.08 1.49 -34.55
N GLY A 71 -20.17 2.72 -35.05
CA GLY A 71 -19.93 3.02 -36.46
C GLY A 71 -18.51 2.70 -36.94
N ASP A 72 -17.50 2.99 -36.11
CA ASP A 72 -16.10 2.71 -36.41
C ASP A 72 -15.84 1.20 -36.39
N ILE A 73 -16.47 0.49 -35.45
CA ILE A 73 -16.42 -0.98 -35.35
C ILE A 73 -17.03 -1.61 -36.60
N LYS A 74 -18.17 -1.09 -37.06
CA LYS A 74 -18.80 -1.60 -38.28
C LYS A 74 -17.89 -1.44 -39.50
N THR A 75 -17.37 -0.23 -39.72
CA THR A 75 -16.44 0.05 -40.82
C THR A 75 -15.24 -0.88 -40.81
N LEU A 76 -14.69 -1.12 -39.59
CA LEU A 76 -13.55 -2.01 -39.41
C LEU A 76 -13.87 -3.48 -39.73
N LEU A 77 -15.03 -3.98 -39.24
CA LEU A 77 -15.43 -5.37 -39.43
C LEU A 77 -15.84 -5.65 -40.88
N ASP A 78 -16.31 -4.65 -41.61
CA ASP A 78 -16.77 -4.76 -43.01
C ASP A 78 -15.67 -4.49 -44.03
N SER A 79 -14.54 -3.81 -43.64
CA SER A 79 -13.46 -3.41 -44.54
C SER A 79 -12.57 -4.56 -45.02
N GLY A 80 -12.68 -5.76 -44.45
CA GLY A 80 -11.79 -6.88 -44.77
C GLY A 80 -10.33 -6.66 -44.41
N GLU A 81 -9.98 -5.51 -43.81
CA GLU A 81 -8.64 -5.27 -43.28
C GLU A 81 -8.29 -6.32 -42.22
N SER A 82 -7.04 -6.73 -42.22
CA SER A 82 -6.53 -7.63 -41.18
C SER A 82 -6.82 -7.05 -39.80
N GLY A 83 -7.81 -7.61 -39.09
CA GLY A 83 -8.20 -7.21 -37.72
C GLY A 83 -7.00 -7.16 -36.74
N VAL A 84 -5.93 -7.88 -37.07
CA VAL A 84 -4.67 -7.92 -36.33
C VAL A 84 -3.97 -6.56 -36.33
N SER A 85 -3.91 -5.87 -37.48
CA SER A 85 -3.26 -4.54 -37.56
C SER A 85 -3.99 -3.49 -36.73
N HIS A 86 -5.32 -3.54 -36.75
CA HIS A 86 -6.13 -2.65 -35.92
C HIS A 86 -5.99 -2.97 -34.42
N LEU A 87 -6.04 -4.24 -34.04
CA LEU A 87 -5.82 -4.67 -32.64
C LEU A 87 -4.43 -4.27 -32.14
N LYS A 88 -3.41 -4.34 -32.97
CA LYS A 88 -2.06 -3.84 -32.63
C LYS A 88 -2.05 -2.33 -32.38
N ARG A 89 -2.72 -1.52 -33.22
CA ARG A 89 -2.84 -0.07 -33.00
C ARG A 89 -3.61 0.25 -31.72
N GLN A 90 -4.72 -0.43 -31.47
CA GLN A 90 -5.50 -0.25 -30.24
C GLN A 90 -4.70 -0.63 -28.99
N ARG A 91 -4.00 -1.77 -29.03
CA ARG A 91 -3.11 -2.16 -27.92
C ARG A 91 -2.03 -1.12 -27.65
N ALA A 92 -1.41 -0.56 -28.69
CA ALA A 92 -0.40 0.50 -28.56
C ALA A 92 -1.01 1.77 -27.94
N SER A 93 -2.22 2.18 -28.37
CA SER A 93 -2.95 3.31 -27.81
C SER A 93 -3.29 3.12 -26.34
N LEU A 94 -3.76 1.93 -25.94
CA LEU A 94 -4.08 1.61 -24.55
C LEU A 94 -2.81 1.60 -23.67
N ILE A 95 -1.69 1.11 -24.19
CA ILE A 95 -0.40 1.17 -23.48
C ILE A 95 0.04 2.63 -23.28
N ALA A 96 -0.06 3.46 -24.31
CA ALA A 96 0.26 4.87 -24.21
C ALA A 96 -0.64 5.60 -23.20
N HIS A 97 -1.95 5.30 -23.21
CA HIS A 97 -2.91 5.86 -22.25
C HIS A 97 -2.60 5.43 -20.80
N ARG A 98 -2.26 4.14 -20.59
CA ARG A 98 -1.82 3.65 -19.29
C ARG A 98 -0.58 4.40 -18.80
N GLN A 99 0.43 4.57 -19.65
CA GLN A 99 1.64 5.31 -19.28
C GLN A 99 1.35 6.77 -18.93
N GLN A 100 0.40 7.39 -19.63
CA GLN A 100 -0.03 8.75 -19.31
C GLN A 100 -0.77 8.81 -17.97
N THR A 101 -1.65 7.84 -17.71
CA THR A 101 -2.37 7.72 -16.42
C THR A 101 -1.41 7.48 -15.27
N ASP A 102 -0.41 6.62 -15.43
CA ASP A 102 0.63 6.37 -14.43
C ASP A 102 1.42 7.66 -14.10
N LYS A 103 1.71 8.50 -15.11
CA LYS A 103 2.34 9.82 -14.88
C LYS A 103 1.43 10.78 -14.13
N MET A 104 0.13 10.78 -14.42
CA MET A 104 -0.84 11.63 -13.72
C MET A 104 -1.00 11.20 -12.26
N ILE A 105 -1.02 9.90 -11.98
CA ILE A 105 -1.06 9.37 -10.61
C ILE A 105 0.17 9.87 -9.84
N LYS A 106 1.38 9.69 -10.39
CA LYS A 106 2.62 10.18 -9.75
C LYS A 106 2.60 11.68 -9.48
N ALA A 107 2.07 12.48 -10.39
CA ALA A 107 1.95 13.92 -10.18
C ALA A 107 0.97 14.25 -9.05
N ILE A 108 -0.13 13.50 -8.92
CA ILE A 108 -1.08 13.65 -7.82
C ILE A 108 -0.43 13.21 -6.50
N ASP A 109 0.31 12.11 -6.49
CA ASP A 109 1.03 11.65 -5.30
C ASP A 109 2.01 12.72 -4.81
N THR A 110 2.77 13.36 -5.72
CA THR A 110 3.65 14.49 -5.37
C THR A 110 2.88 15.68 -4.79
N LEU A 111 1.75 16.06 -5.38
CA LEU A 111 0.92 17.14 -4.86
C LEU A 111 0.30 16.81 -3.49
N LEU A 112 -0.04 15.56 -3.26
CA LEU A 112 -0.51 15.10 -1.95
C LEU A 112 0.61 15.15 -0.91
N GLU A 113 1.83 14.72 -1.26
CA GLU A 113 3.00 14.84 -0.40
C GLU A 113 3.31 16.30 -0.07
N GLU A 114 3.28 17.20 -1.06
CA GLU A 114 3.46 18.65 -0.85
C GLU A 114 2.37 19.23 0.06
N ALA A 115 1.09 18.90 -0.18
CA ALA A 115 -0.02 19.38 0.63
C ALA A 115 -0.01 18.83 2.06
N MET A 116 0.51 17.62 2.27
CA MET A 116 0.73 17.04 3.60
C MET A 116 1.92 17.70 4.30
N ASN A 117 2.99 18.01 3.56
CA ASN A 117 4.17 18.69 4.09
C ASN A 117 3.94 20.17 4.42
N ASP A 118 2.99 20.86 3.78
CA ASP A 118 2.60 22.23 4.14
C ASP A 118 1.98 22.33 5.56
N ASN A 119 1.51 21.20 6.10
CA ASN A 119 1.04 21.08 7.49
C ASN A 119 2.01 20.30 8.40
N ALA A 120 3.10 19.76 7.87
CA ALA A 120 4.09 19.03 8.66
C ALA A 120 4.98 20.03 9.41
N LEU A 121 5.18 19.78 10.70
CA LEU A 121 6.13 20.54 11.50
C LEU A 121 7.55 20.36 10.94
N ASN A 122 8.31 21.43 10.85
CA ASN A 122 9.72 21.33 10.52
C ASN A 122 10.54 20.77 11.70
N ALA A 123 11.79 20.39 11.46
CA ALA A 123 12.60 19.73 12.47
C ALA A 123 12.90 20.63 13.69
N GLU A 124 13.00 21.96 13.48
CA GLU A 124 13.18 22.89 14.59
C GLU A 124 11.93 22.96 15.49
N GLU A 125 10.73 22.96 14.88
CA GLU A 125 9.46 22.96 15.63
C GLU A 125 9.27 21.67 16.42
N ILE A 126 9.62 20.52 15.82
CA ILE A 126 9.60 19.22 16.50
C ILE A 126 10.60 19.23 17.67
N GLY A 127 11.82 19.70 17.44
CA GLY A 127 12.85 19.82 18.46
C GLY A 127 12.38 20.69 19.65
N ALA A 128 11.72 21.81 19.37
CA ALA A 128 11.15 22.66 20.41
C ALA A 128 10.07 21.97 21.23
N ILE A 129 9.23 21.14 20.60
CA ILE A 129 8.18 20.34 21.28
C ILE A 129 8.83 19.26 22.18
N LEU A 130 9.86 18.59 21.65
CA LEU A 130 10.56 17.51 22.37
C LEU A 130 11.53 18.03 23.43
N GLY A 131 11.81 19.35 23.43
CA GLY A 131 12.83 19.95 24.30
C GLY A 131 14.26 19.58 23.90
N ASP A 132 14.50 19.21 22.65
CA ASP A 132 15.77 18.84 22.08
C ASP A 132 16.28 19.96 21.16
N ALA A 133 17.20 20.79 21.66
CA ALA A 133 17.77 21.91 20.90
C ALA A 133 18.62 21.45 19.70
N ASP A 134 19.13 20.23 19.74
CA ASP A 134 20.00 19.65 18.71
C ASP A 134 19.25 18.65 17.80
N PHE A 135 17.93 18.63 17.85
CA PHE A 135 17.08 17.68 17.12
C PHE A 135 17.38 17.63 15.62
N VAL A 136 17.60 18.78 14.97
CA VAL A 136 17.96 18.86 13.54
C VAL A 136 19.23 18.06 13.26
N ALA A 137 20.27 18.28 14.06
CA ALA A 137 21.55 17.58 13.92
C ALA A 137 21.39 16.07 14.19
N HIS A 138 20.58 15.70 15.18
CA HIS A 138 20.28 14.30 15.48
C HIS A 138 19.50 13.61 14.35
N GLN A 139 18.58 14.32 13.69
CA GLN A 139 17.86 13.82 12.51
C GLN A 139 18.80 13.62 11.32
N GLU A 140 19.69 14.56 11.04
CA GLU A 140 20.69 14.43 9.96
C GLU A 140 21.64 13.25 10.21
N GLU A 141 22.10 13.05 11.45
CA GLU A 141 22.92 11.89 11.82
C GLU A 141 22.14 10.57 11.65
N ALA A 142 20.90 10.53 12.09
CA ALA A 142 20.04 9.36 11.96
C ALA A 142 19.77 9.04 10.48
N GLU A 143 19.54 10.04 9.63
CA GLU A 143 19.36 9.85 8.20
C GLU A 143 20.62 9.30 7.53
N GLN A 144 21.79 9.81 7.90
CA GLN A 144 23.08 9.29 7.38
C GLN A 144 23.29 7.81 7.76
N LEU A 145 22.90 7.41 8.97
CA LEU A 145 23.11 6.04 9.47
C LEU A 145 22.02 5.07 9.00
N TYR A 146 20.77 5.51 8.92
CA TYR A 146 19.60 4.65 8.75
C TYR A 146 18.72 4.98 7.54
N GLY A 147 18.97 6.07 6.82
CA GLY A 147 18.12 6.59 5.73
C GLY A 147 17.82 5.60 4.61
N GLY A 148 18.68 4.59 4.41
CA GLY A 148 18.45 3.48 3.47
C GLY A 148 17.57 2.33 4.01
N SER A 149 17.21 2.33 5.30
CA SER A 149 16.47 1.24 5.93
C SER A 149 14.95 1.34 5.73
N ASP A 150 14.26 0.20 5.81
CA ASP A 150 12.80 0.15 5.76
C ASP A 150 12.18 0.83 7.00
N ASP A 151 12.81 0.67 8.17
CA ASP A 151 12.33 1.26 9.41
C ASP A 151 12.42 2.79 9.39
N TRP A 152 13.46 3.37 8.77
CA TRP A 152 13.56 4.81 8.55
C TRP A 152 12.42 5.32 7.67
N ARG A 153 12.19 4.67 6.52
CA ARG A 153 11.09 5.03 5.60
C ARG A 153 9.73 4.92 6.29
N GLU A 154 9.53 3.88 7.10
CA GLU A 154 8.29 3.70 7.85
C GLU A 154 8.12 4.78 8.92
N SER A 155 9.17 5.16 9.63
CA SER A 155 9.15 6.26 10.61
C SER A 155 8.77 7.58 9.94
N GLN A 156 9.43 7.95 8.86
CA GLN A 156 9.11 9.15 8.10
C GLN A 156 7.65 9.13 7.60
N ARG A 157 7.19 8.00 7.09
CA ARG A 157 5.81 7.85 6.61
C ARG A 157 4.78 8.05 7.73
N ARG A 158 5.02 7.49 8.91
CA ARG A 158 4.08 7.59 10.04
C ARG A 158 4.03 9.00 10.62
N THR A 159 5.18 9.63 10.76
CA THR A 159 5.27 10.96 11.37
C THR A 159 4.96 12.11 10.42
N ALA A 160 4.94 11.87 9.09
CA ALA A 160 4.63 12.89 8.08
C ALA A 160 3.27 13.59 8.28
N SER A 161 2.30 12.90 8.88
CA SER A 161 0.96 13.46 9.15
C SER A 161 0.76 13.88 10.61
N TRP A 162 1.79 13.82 11.45
CA TRP A 162 1.66 14.18 12.86
C TRP A 162 1.51 15.69 13.03
N SER A 163 0.48 16.07 13.76
CA SER A 163 0.26 17.44 14.19
C SER A 163 1.10 17.78 15.44
N THR A 164 1.15 19.06 15.81
CA THR A 164 1.73 19.50 17.09
C THR A 164 1.17 18.73 18.29
N ALA A 165 -0.13 18.43 18.29
CA ALA A 165 -0.77 17.68 19.38
C ALA A 165 -0.31 16.22 19.44
N ASP A 166 -0.04 15.58 18.28
CA ASP A 166 0.45 14.20 18.22
C ASP A 166 1.88 14.13 18.78
N TRP A 167 2.76 15.06 18.38
CA TRP A 167 4.13 15.14 18.90
C TRP A 167 4.15 15.43 20.39
N GLN A 168 3.33 16.38 20.88
CA GLN A 168 3.21 16.68 22.30
C GLN A 168 2.69 15.47 23.08
N GLY A 169 1.64 14.81 22.60
CA GLY A 169 1.07 13.63 23.24
C GLY A 169 2.07 12.49 23.35
N ASN A 170 2.86 12.23 22.30
CA ASN A 170 3.93 11.23 22.31
C ASN A 170 5.02 11.60 23.33
N ALA A 171 5.50 12.86 23.34
CA ALA A 171 6.51 13.34 24.31
C ALA A 171 6.02 13.22 25.75
N GLU A 172 4.78 13.62 26.05
CA GLU A 172 4.18 13.49 27.37
C GLU A 172 4.06 12.02 27.81
N ALA A 173 3.70 11.12 26.87
CA ALA A 173 3.63 9.69 27.16
C ALA A 173 4.99 9.10 27.51
N PHE A 174 6.06 9.46 26.77
CA PHE A 174 7.43 9.06 27.13
C PHE A 174 7.82 9.58 28.53
N GLN A 175 7.60 10.88 28.80
CA GLN A 175 7.89 11.45 30.10
C GLN A 175 7.11 10.75 31.24
N GLN A 176 5.88 10.35 31.00
CA GLN A 176 5.09 9.63 32.00
C GLN A 176 5.67 8.23 32.27
N VAL A 177 6.03 7.49 31.23
CA VAL A 177 6.65 6.16 31.38
C VAL A 177 8.01 6.27 32.10
N GLU A 178 8.83 7.27 31.77
CA GLU A 178 10.09 7.53 32.46
C GLU A 178 9.89 7.87 33.96
N LYS A 179 8.89 8.71 34.29
CA LYS A 179 8.53 8.99 35.67
C LYS A 179 8.11 7.73 36.44
N ASP A 180 7.35 6.86 35.79
CA ASP A 180 6.92 5.60 36.39
C ASP A 180 8.10 4.65 36.63
N MET A 181 9.06 4.58 35.68
CA MET A 181 10.31 3.84 35.82
C MET A 181 11.17 4.38 36.96
N ILE A 182 11.34 5.70 37.03
CA ILE A 182 12.07 6.37 38.16
C ILE A 182 11.44 6.03 39.51
N ASN A 183 10.12 6.06 39.59
CA ASN A 183 9.40 5.70 40.82
C ASN A 183 9.60 4.22 41.16
N ALA A 184 9.61 3.32 40.20
CA ALA A 184 9.91 1.91 40.40
C ALA A 184 11.35 1.70 40.90
N ILE A 185 12.34 2.36 40.30
CA ILE A 185 13.76 2.31 40.72
C ILE A 185 13.90 2.80 42.15
N ARG A 186 13.28 3.93 42.54
CA ARG A 186 13.31 4.47 43.86
C ARG A 186 12.68 3.54 44.92
N LYS A 187 11.72 2.70 44.52
CA LYS A 187 11.12 1.65 45.34
C LYS A 187 11.96 0.37 45.40
N GLY A 188 13.09 0.32 44.70
CA GLY A 188 13.97 -0.86 44.64
C GLY A 188 13.43 -1.97 43.73
N VAL A 189 12.61 -1.66 42.75
CA VAL A 189 12.08 -2.62 41.79
C VAL A 189 13.24 -3.15 40.95
N SER A 190 13.42 -4.47 40.95
CA SER A 190 14.47 -5.12 40.15
C SER A 190 14.13 -5.07 38.64
N PRO A 191 15.14 -4.92 37.75
CA PRO A 191 14.95 -4.92 36.29
C PRO A 191 14.29 -6.17 35.71
N ASP A 192 14.34 -7.30 36.42
CA ASP A 192 13.76 -8.59 36.01
C ASP A 192 12.36 -8.85 36.57
N SER A 193 11.80 -7.88 37.30
CA SER A 193 10.47 -7.99 37.89
C SER A 193 9.33 -7.83 36.87
N SER A 194 8.16 -8.36 37.21
CA SER A 194 6.95 -8.18 36.38
C SER A 194 6.55 -6.71 36.19
N GLU A 195 6.83 -5.84 37.17
CA GLU A 195 6.59 -4.41 37.04
C GLU A 195 7.55 -3.78 36.01
N ALA A 196 8.83 -4.12 36.05
CA ALA A 196 9.81 -3.66 35.07
C ALA A 196 9.45 -4.16 33.65
N VAL A 197 9.05 -5.43 33.50
CA VAL A 197 8.57 -5.99 32.22
C VAL A 197 7.40 -5.17 31.66
N ARG A 198 6.44 -4.80 32.50
CA ARG A 198 5.29 -3.97 32.08
C ARG A 198 5.74 -2.59 31.62
N LEU A 199 6.62 -1.93 32.35
CA LEU A 199 7.12 -0.59 32.01
C LEU A 199 7.94 -0.62 30.72
N VAL A 200 8.77 -1.65 30.51
CA VAL A 200 9.51 -1.88 29.26
C VAL A 200 8.56 -2.12 28.08
N ALA A 201 7.44 -2.81 28.29
CA ALA A 201 6.45 -3.01 27.24
C ALA A 201 5.83 -1.67 26.80
N LEU A 202 5.42 -0.81 27.74
CA LEU A 202 4.91 0.53 27.44
C LEU A 202 5.94 1.39 26.69
N HIS A 203 7.19 1.38 27.13
CA HIS A 203 8.27 2.10 26.44
C HIS A 203 8.46 1.61 25.00
N ARG A 204 8.40 0.30 24.76
CA ARG A 204 8.48 -0.28 23.42
C ARG A 204 7.27 0.09 22.56
N GLU A 205 6.08 0.14 23.13
CA GLU A 205 4.87 0.57 22.43
C GLU A 205 5.01 2.00 21.91
N LEU A 206 5.52 2.93 22.73
CA LEU A 206 5.77 4.31 22.30
C LEU A 206 6.80 4.40 21.16
N LEU A 207 7.90 3.65 21.26
CA LEU A 207 8.85 3.56 20.13
C LEU A 207 8.20 2.97 18.89
N SER A 208 7.24 2.05 19.07
CA SER A 208 6.56 1.38 17.96
C SER A 208 5.56 2.29 17.23
N GLU A 209 5.28 3.49 17.73
CA GLU A 209 4.54 4.52 16.99
C GLU A 209 5.33 5.00 15.77
N PHE A 210 6.66 5.05 15.86
CA PHE A 210 7.53 5.47 14.77
C PHE A 210 7.73 4.35 13.71
N PHE A 211 8.08 3.16 14.15
CA PHE A 211 8.30 1.98 13.29
C PHE A 211 8.14 0.70 14.12
N PRO A 212 7.93 -0.47 13.52
CA PRO A 212 7.73 -1.72 14.26
C PRO A 212 8.94 -2.08 15.11
N VAL A 213 8.82 -2.04 16.44
CA VAL A 213 9.90 -2.36 17.39
C VAL A 213 9.67 -3.72 18.03
N THR A 214 10.37 -4.74 17.53
CA THR A 214 10.41 -6.07 18.12
C THR A 214 11.24 -6.07 19.41
N PRO A 215 11.16 -7.10 20.27
CA PRO A 215 12.06 -7.23 21.42
C PRO A 215 13.55 -7.21 21.03
N ALA A 216 13.90 -7.74 19.85
CA ALA A 216 15.28 -7.71 19.34
C ALA A 216 15.72 -6.29 18.99
N LYS A 217 14.91 -5.54 18.24
CA LYS A 217 15.17 -4.14 17.92
C LYS A 217 15.26 -3.29 19.18
N HIS A 218 14.31 -3.48 20.13
CA HIS A 218 14.32 -2.75 21.39
C HIS A 218 15.63 -2.99 22.18
N TYR A 219 16.11 -4.24 22.19
CA TYR A 219 17.39 -4.57 22.80
C TYR A 219 18.56 -3.86 22.11
N VAL A 220 18.62 -3.87 20.78
CA VAL A 220 19.69 -3.17 20.03
C VAL A 220 19.65 -1.66 20.32
N ILE A 221 18.47 -1.04 20.29
CA ILE A 221 18.29 0.39 20.63
C ILE A 221 18.79 0.66 22.04
N SER A 222 18.49 -0.20 23.00
CA SER A 222 18.88 0.00 24.40
C SER A 222 20.40 0.00 24.65
N ARG A 223 21.17 -0.50 23.69
CA ARG A 223 22.67 -0.42 23.80
C ARG A 223 23.18 1.00 23.68
N SER A 224 22.52 1.85 22.86
CA SER A 224 22.85 3.27 22.81
C SER A 224 22.58 3.99 24.14
N TYR A 225 21.60 3.55 24.94
CA TYR A 225 21.28 4.17 26.25
C TYR A 225 22.43 4.11 27.25
N ILE A 226 23.34 3.14 27.08
CA ILE A 226 24.50 2.95 27.99
C ILE A 226 25.83 3.29 27.32
N HIS A 227 25.92 3.22 25.97
CA HIS A 227 27.19 3.40 25.25
C HIS A 227 27.32 4.80 24.63
N ASP A 228 26.22 5.48 24.29
CA ASP A 228 26.22 6.86 23.81
C ASP A 228 25.99 7.81 24.99
N GLU A 229 26.94 8.73 25.21
CA GLU A 229 26.92 9.69 26.31
C GLU A 229 25.68 10.58 26.30
N ARG A 230 25.14 10.93 25.13
CA ARG A 230 23.94 11.77 24.99
C ARG A 230 22.73 11.09 25.61
N PHE A 231 22.46 9.84 25.21
CA PHE A 231 21.34 9.06 25.75
C PHE A 231 21.56 8.70 27.21
N ARG A 232 22.79 8.34 27.59
CA ARG A 232 23.09 8.05 28.99
C ARG A 232 22.85 9.27 29.86
N SER A 233 23.31 10.44 29.45
CA SER A 233 23.11 11.69 30.19
C SER A 233 21.63 12.08 30.29
N HIS A 234 20.82 11.85 29.23
CA HIS A 234 19.38 12.08 29.28
C HIS A 234 18.72 11.32 30.43
N TYR A 235 18.97 10.01 30.53
CA TYR A 235 18.36 9.17 31.59
C TYR A 235 19.00 9.43 32.96
N ASP A 236 20.33 9.45 33.05
CA ASP A 236 21.02 9.52 34.33
C ASP A 236 20.95 10.91 34.98
N SER A 237 20.68 11.98 34.23
CA SER A 237 20.38 13.30 34.78
C SER A 237 19.07 13.31 35.59
N GLN A 238 18.13 12.46 35.27
CA GLN A 238 16.84 12.32 35.99
C GLN A 238 17.01 11.46 37.25
N LEU A 239 17.79 10.38 37.16
CA LEU A 239 18.13 9.52 38.29
C LEU A 239 19.40 8.74 37.98
N ASN A 240 20.42 8.86 38.79
CA ASN A 240 21.68 8.13 38.57
C ASN A 240 21.47 6.61 38.46
N GLY A 241 21.97 6.00 37.41
CA GLY A 241 21.83 4.57 37.10
C GLY A 241 20.53 4.20 36.37
N PHE A 242 19.72 5.17 35.98
CA PHE A 242 18.46 4.92 35.25
C PHE A 242 18.74 4.27 33.89
N ALA A 243 19.70 4.79 33.12
CA ALA A 243 20.09 4.20 31.83
C ALA A 243 20.44 2.72 31.95
N GLN A 244 21.23 2.36 32.96
CA GLN A 244 21.63 0.96 33.20
C GLN A 244 20.46 0.09 33.63
N TRP A 245 19.58 0.59 34.50
CA TRP A 245 18.38 -0.13 34.93
C TRP A 245 17.46 -0.43 33.73
N LEU A 246 17.19 0.58 32.91
CA LEU A 246 16.34 0.45 31.71
C LEU A 246 16.94 -0.56 30.73
N ALA A 247 18.22 -0.44 30.41
CA ALA A 247 18.91 -1.37 29.52
C ALA A 247 18.89 -2.82 30.05
N SER A 248 19.03 -3.01 31.37
CA SER A 248 18.97 -4.35 31.99
C SER A 248 17.55 -4.92 31.95
N ALA A 249 16.52 -4.11 32.15
CA ALA A 249 15.12 -4.54 32.05
C ALA A 249 14.73 -4.90 30.62
N ILE A 250 15.18 -4.13 29.62
CA ILE A 250 14.98 -4.44 28.20
C ILE A 250 15.71 -5.74 27.82
N GLU A 251 16.93 -5.94 28.28
CA GLU A 251 17.69 -7.18 28.05
C GLU A 251 16.97 -8.40 28.63
N HIS A 252 16.40 -8.27 29.83
CA HIS A 252 15.61 -9.33 30.44
C HIS A 252 14.41 -9.71 29.57
N VAL A 253 13.65 -8.73 29.09
CA VAL A 253 12.49 -8.95 28.18
C VAL A 253 12.94 -9.58 26.87
N ALA A 254 14.04 -9.13 26.29
CA ALA A 254 14.58 -9.68 25.05
C ALA A 254 14.94 -11.17 25.21
N ARG A 255 15.65 -11.54 26.30
CA ARG A 255 15.99 -12.93 26.60
C ARG A 255 14.76 -13.80 26.84
N GLN A 256 13.74 -13.29 27.56
CA GLN A 256 12.47 -14.01 27.71
C GLN A 256 11.75 -14.25 26.40
N SER A 257 11.94 -13.35 25.43
CA SER A 257 11.37 -13.46 24.07
C SER A 257 12.23 -14.31 23.13
N GLY A 258 13.29 -14.96 23.62
CA GLY A 258 14.17 -15.83 22.83
C GLY A 258 15.19 -15.08 21.96
N VAL A 259 15.44 -13.80 22.24
CA VAL A 259 16.48 -13.03 21.53
C VAL A 259 17.87 -13.45 21.99
N ASP A 260 18.75 -13.76 21.03
CA ASP A 260 20.19 -13.97 21.31
C ASP A 260 20.86 -12.60 21.56
N THR A 261 21.10 -12.31 22.84
CA THR A 261 21.71 -11.04 23.26
C THR A 261 23.21 -10.97 23.01
N ASP A 262 23.88 -12.11 22.73
CA ASP A 262 25.30 -12.16 22.40
C ASP A 262 25.54 -11.86 20.90
N LYS A 263 24.52 -12.13 20.06
CA LYS A 263 24.51 -11.83 18.62
C LYS A 263 23.18 -11.20 18.22
N PRO A 264 22.90 -9.99 18.69
CA PRO A 264 21.62 -9.37 18.43
C PRO A 264 21.50 -9.02 16.93
N GLU A 265 20.36 -9.36 16.34
CA GLU A 265 20.04 -9.02 14.97
C GLU A 265 18.92 -7.98 14.94
N TRP A 266 19.03 -7.04 14.02
CA TRP A 266 18.00 -6.05 13.79
C TRP A 266 16.83 -6.67 12.97
N LYS A 267 15.91 -7.35 13.66
CA LYS A 267 14.75 -8.05 13.07
C LYS A 267 13.42 -7.62 13.66
#